data_ab86fc243268038aa9992acaf21d06ca
#
_entry.id   ab86fc243268038aa9992acaf21d06ca
#
_cell.length_a   1.000
_cell.length_b   1.000
_cell.length_c   1.000
_cell.angle_alpha   90.00
_cell.angle_beta   90.00
_cell.angle_gamma   90.00
#
_symmetry.space_group_name_H-M   'P 1'
#
loop_
_entity.id
_entity.type
_entity.pdbx_description
1 polymer ?
#
loop_
_entity_poly.entity_id
_entity_poly.type
_entity_poly.pdbx_seq_one_letter_code
_entity_poly.pdbx_strand_id
1 'polypeptide(L)'
;MLDIGHIHRTEYELDADRSESLGKVVIAEAPGRVHYLGEHGEPKAGLFLSSAIDRYIRVAVSLRKDNSLRFFAADLGERKRTTLINLKYKREDRWANYLKVAVHIFAGLGFPVKGLNFTVAGDIPQQIGLASSSAIEVAAAIALRGFFNVKLSDEDLLSKLIPAHKTFFGKKDTAVDYAIALFAEKNSFLIVDELNLEVTPIRTSLDNNYKILIMDSRVPRMGVDEELKERRRDLKHGLQLLARKHSGTSFRNFVTADLVESMGDLPEEIRRRCMHIVQELRRIDEAEEALLKADQPALTKIILHSHESLRDLYEVSCPEIDWLVKRAQELDGVLGSRMTGRGFGGCTYTIIREQVIEEYKRRLEDYERIFGFHPIIYEIKPADRAHLEPV
;
A
#
# COMPACT_ATOMS: atom_id res chain seq x y z
N MET A 1 -7.44 -13.97 15.66
CA MET A 1 -7.73 -13.84 14.23
C MET A 1 -8.92 -14.73 13.89
N LEU A 2 -9.87 -14.29 13.04
CA LEU A 2 -11.06 -15.07 12.68
C LEU A 2 -10.64 -16.35 11.92
N ASP A 3 -11.23 -17.49 12.26
CA ASP A 3 -11.10 -18.71 11.46
C ASP A 3 -11.96 -18.60 10.20
N ILE A 4 -11.37 -18.07 9.14
CA ILE A 4 -12.08 -17.83 7.88
C ILE A 4 -12.53 -19.13 7.22
N GLY A 5 -11.81 -20.24 7.42
CA GLY A 5 -12.17 -21.55 6.89
C GLY A 5 -13.48 -22.06 7.51
N HIS A 6 -13.61 -21.98 8.82
CA HIS A 6 -14.83 -22.32 9.54
C HIS A 6 -15.99 -21.39 9.14
N ILE A 7 -15.76 -20.08 9.12
CA ILE A 7 -16.77 -19.09 8.70
C ILE A 7 -17.27 -19.37 7.29
N HIS A 8 -16.36 -19.65 6.35
CA HIS A 8 -16.71 -19.95 4.96
C HIS A 8 -17.56 -21.22 4.84
N ARG A 9 -17.17 -22.29 5.55
CA ARG A 9 -17.95 -23.55 5.56
C ARG A 9 -19.35 -23.34 6.14
N THR A 10 -19.45 -22.61 7.24
CA THR A 10 -20.74 -22.29 7.90
C THR A 10 -21.61 -21.42 7.01
N GLU A 11 -21.07 -20.35 6.43
CA GLU A 11 -21.83 -19.41 5.57
C GLU A 11 -22.45 -20.09 4.35
N TYR A 12 -21.74 -21.06 3.77
CA TYR A 12 -22.17 -21.71 2.53
C TYR A 12 -22.65 -23.16 2.72
N GLU A 13 -22.87 -23.59 3.97
CA GLU A 13 -23.38 -24.93 4.32
C GLU A 13 -22.59 -26.06 3.64
N LEU A 14 -21.23 -25.96 3.71
CA LEU A 14 -20.34 -26.93 3.10
C LEU A 14 -20.09 -28.08 4.08
N ASP A 15 -20.70 -29.24 3.82
CA ASP A 15 -20.43 -30.47 4.55
C ASP A 15 -19.01 -30.97 4.27
N ALA A 16 -18.28 -31.37 5.30
CA ALA A 16 -16.95 -31.93 5.18
C ALA A 16 -16.93 -33.28 4.41
N ASP A 17 -18.06 -34.00 4.39
CA ASP A 17 -18.18 -35.35 3.81
C ASP A 17 -18.70 -35.39 2.37
N ARG A 18 -18.95 -34.25 1.73
CA ARG A 18 -19.44 -34.24 0.33
C ARG A 18 -18.28 -34.22 -0.65
N SER A 19 -18.41 -35.05 -1.69
CA SER A 19 -17.50 -35.32 -2.81
C SER A 19 -16.34 -34.36 -2.95
N GLU A 20 -15.12 -34.84 -3.05
CA GLU A 20 -13.82 -34.13 -3.04
C GLU A 20 -13.79 -32.75 -3.75
N SER A 21 -14.60 -32.56 -4.79
CA SER A 21 -14.62 -31.29 -5.54
C SER A 21 -15.51 -30.19 -4.94
N LEU A 22 -16.63 -30.53 -4.30
CA LEU A 22 -17.59 -29.54 -3.75
C LEU A 22 -17.23 -29.12 -2.32
N GLY A 23 -16.50 -29.95 -1.57
CA GLY A 23 -16.04 -29.65 -0.21
C GLY A 23 -14.69 -28.94 -0.16
N LYS A 24 -13.97 -28.83 -1.29
CA LYS A 24 -12.67 -28.17 -1.34
C LYS A 24 -12.78 -26.69 -1.03
N VAL A 25 -12.12 -26.24 0.02
CA VAL A 25 -11.92 -24.84 0.35
C VAL A 25 -10.44 -24.51 0.20
N VAL A 26 -10.13 -23.44 -0.50
CA VAL A 26 -8.77 -22.91 -0.61
C VAL A 26 -8.74 -21.53 0.00
N ILE A 27 -7.74 -21.28 0.84
CA ILE A 27 -7.56 -20.02 1.54
C ILE A 27 -6.22 -19.44 1.12
N ALA A 28 -6.21 -18.14 0.85
CA ALA A 28 -5.00 -17.39 0.64
C ALA A 28 -5.02 -16.11 1.48
N GLU A 29 -3.84 -15.66 1.85
CA GLU A 29 -3.68 -14.37 2.49
C GLU A 29 -2.73 -13.46 1.70
N ALA A 30 -2.97 -12.15 1.80
CA ALA A 30 -2.11 -11.13 1.24
C ALA A 30 -1.91 -10.00 2.25
N PRO A 31 -0.67 -9.50 2.40
CA PRO A 31 -0.34 -8.45 3.35
C PRO A 31 -0.80 -7.09 2.86
N GLY A 32 -1.03 -6.17 3.81
CA GLY A 32 -1.01 -4.75 3.55
C GLY A 32 0.42 -4.25 3.33
N ARG A 33 0.57 -2.95 3.07
CA ARG A 33 1.90 -2.33 2.93
C ARG A 33 1.96 -0.94 3.56
N VAL A 34 3.17 -0.50 3.89
CA VAL A 34 3.49 0.88 4.22
C VAL A 34 4.61 1.39 3.30
N HIS A 35 4.50 2.65 2.87
CA HIS A 35 5.60 3.37 2.23
C HIS A 35 6.33 4.22 3.26
N TYR A 36 7.64 4.16 3.23
CA TYR A 36 8.51 4.99 4.08
C TYR A 36 9.01 6.23 3.34
N LEU A 37 9.29 6.07 2.03
CA LEU A 37 9.70 7.15 1.12
C LEU A 37 9.07 6.92 -0.26
N GLY A 38 8.91 7.99 -1.05
CA GLY A 38 8.64 7.90 -2.49
C GLY A 38 7.18 7.99 -2.95
N GLU A 39 6.18 8.15 -2.06
CA GLU A 39 4.75 8.06 -2.41
C GLU A 39 4.25 9.05 -3.46
N HIS A 40 4.92 10.15 -3.61
CA HIS A 40 4.55 11.23 -4.52
C HIS A 40 5.49 11.36 -5.73
N GLY A 41 6.26 10.30 -6.01
CA GLY A 41 7.19 10.23 -7.12
C GLY A 41 6.58 10.48 -8.49
N GLU A 42 7.42 10.57 -9.49
CA GLU A 42 7.01 10.66 -10.89
C GLU A 42 6.17 9.44 -11.28
N PRO A 43 4.95 9.64 -11.82
CA PRO A 43 4.11 8.52 -12.24
C PRO A 43 4.82 7.59 -13.22
N LYS A 44 4.90 6.31 -12.93
CA LYS A 44 5.55 5.23 -13.69
C LYS A 44 7.09 5.25 -13.69
N ALA A 45 7.71 6.13 -12.94
CA ALA A 45 9.16 6.20 -12.77
C ALA A 45 9.55 6.46 -11.32
N GLY A 46 8.62 6.33 -10.39
CA GLY A 46 8.84 6.46 -8.95
C GLY A 46 9.71 5.33 -8.42
N LEU A 47 10.50 5.66 -7.38
CA LEU A 47 11.13 4.69 -6.49
C LEU A 47 10.40 4.77 -5.15
N PHE A 48 10.30 3.63 -4.48
CA PHE A 48 9.65 3.55 -3.18
C PHE A 48 10.52 2.76 -2.20
N LEU A 49 10.69 3.29 -1.00
CA LEU A 49 11.13 2.49 0.14
C LEU A 49 9.87 2.06 0.89
N SER A 50 9.65 0.77 1.01
CA SER A 50 8.38 0.20 1.50
C SER A 50 8.61 -1.05 2.34
N SER A 51 7.57 -1.58 2.95
CA SER A 51 7.48 -2.97 3.39
C SER A 51 6.06 -3.50 3.27
N ALA A 52 5.92 -4.81 3.10
CA ALA A 52 4.71 -5.50 3.50
C ALA A 52 4.57 -5.44 5.03
N ILE A 53 3.35 -5.54 5.55
CA ILE A 53 3.07 -5.46 6.99
C ILE A 53 2.32 -6.70 7.49
N ASP A 54 2.49 -7.02 8.77
CA ASP A 54 1.86 -8.15 9.48
C ASP A 54 0.37 -7.91 9.76
N ARG A 55 -0.32 -7.34 8.78
CA ARG A 55 -1.77 -7.21 8.70
C ARG A 55 -2.21 -7.72 7.35
N TYR A 56 -3.22 -8.58 7.33
CA TYR A 56 -3.55 -9.37 6.15
C TYR A 56 -5.01 -9.24 5.76
N ILE A 57 -5.27 -9.45 4.49
CA ILE A 57 -6.59 -9.86 3.99
C ILE A 57 -6.50 -11.34 3.63
N ARG A 58 -7.50 -12.10 4.08
CA ARG A 58 -7.69 -13.50 3.75
C ARG A 58 -8.89 -13.68 2.86
N VAL A 59 -8.76 -14.55 1.88
CA VAL A 59 -9.83 -14.92 0.97
C VAL A 59 -9.96 -16.44 0.92
N ALA A 60 -11.14 -16.94 1.27
CA ALA A 60 -11.52 -18.35 1.11
C ALA A 60 -12.39 -18.51 -0.13
N VAL A 61 -12.15 -19.57 -0.91
CA VAL A 61 -12.86 -19.88 -2.15
C VAL A 61 -13.34 -21.32 -2.13
N SER A 62 -14.59 -21.56 -2.58
CA SER A 62 -15.17 -22.88 -2.82
C SER A 62 -16.06 -22.93 -4.06
N LEU A 63 -16.33 -24.14 -4.58
CA LEU A 63 -17.18 -24.35 -5.74
C LEU A 63 -18.67 -24.31 -5.34
N ARG A 64 -19.52 -23.89 -6.27
CA ARG A 64 -20.98 -23.93 -6.19
C ARG A 64 -21.59 -24.81 -7.28
N LYS A 65 -22.79 -25.32 -7.03
CA LYS A 65 -23.55 -26.08 -8.03
C LYS A 65 -24.24 -25.21 -9.08
N ASP A 66 -24.56 -23.97 -8.72
CA ASP A 66 -25.19 -22.99 -9.61
C ASP A 66 -24.14 -22.11 -10.32
N ASN A 67 -24.58 -21.21 -11.20
CA ASN A 67 -23.70 -20.31 -11.96
C ASN A 67 -23.50 -18.94 -11.26
N SER A 68 -23.88 -18.81 -9.99
CA SER A 68 -23.76 -17.54 -9.27
C SER A 68 -22.39 -17.38 -8.63
N LEU A 69 -21.94 -16.14 -8.54
CA LEU A 69 -20.79 -15.73 -7.73
C LEU A 69 -21.33 -15.09 -6.46
N ARG A 70 -20.99 -15.63 -5.31
CA ARG A 70 -21.39 -15.11 -4.00
C ARG A 70 -20.17 -14.63 -3.23
N PHE A 71 -20.32 -13.49 -2.59
CA PHE A 71 -19.28 -12.83 -1.83
C PHE A 71 -19.81 -12.50 -0.43
N PHE A 72 -19.07 -12.88 0.58
CA PHE A 72 -19.33 -12.57 1.98
C PHE A 72 -18.11 -11.87 2.61
N ALA A 73 -18.31 -10.67 3.17
CA ALA A 73 -17.33 -10.00 3.99
C ALA A 73 -17.65 -10.29 5.46
N ALA A 74 -16.83 -11.14 6.09
CA ALA A 74 -17.12 -11.62 7.43
C ALA A 74 -17.03 -10.50 8.48
N ASP A 75 -16.06 -9.58 8.32
CA ASP A 75 -15.86 -8.45 9.24
C ASP A 75 -17.01 -7.43 9.18
N LEU A 76 -17.68 -7.32 8.03
CA LEU A 76 -18.76 -6.36 7.79
C LEU A 76 -20.16 -7.01 7.93
N GLY A 77 -20.25 -8.33 7.94
CA GLY A 77 -21.53 -9.05 7.86
C GLY A 77 -22.26 -8.84 6.54
N GLU A 78 -21.59 -8.34 5.49
CA GLU A 78 -22.18 -7.96 4.22
C GLU A 78 -22.08 -9.09 3.18
N ARG A 79 -23.17 -9.27 2.40
CA ARG A 79 -23.23 -10.23 1.31
C ARG A 79 -23.48 -9.54 -0.02
N LYS A 80 -22.79 -10.00 -1.08
CA LYS A 80 -22.98 -9.56 -2.47
C LYS A 80 -23.11 -10.77 -3.38
N ARG A 81 -23.74 -10.58 -4.54
CA ARG A 81 -23.89 -11.64 -5.55
C ARG A 81 -23.86 -11.08 -6.97
N THR A 82 -23.32 -11.85 -7.88
CA THR A 82 -23.36 -11.56 -9.32
C THR A 82 -23.30 -12.86 -10.13
N THR A 83 -23.23 -12.75 -11.45
CA THR A 83 -22.95 -13.86 -12.38
C THR A 83 -21.84 -13.44 -13.31
N LEU A 84 -21.21 -14.37 -14.04
CA LEU A 84 -20.17 -14.05 -15.02
C LEU A 84 -20.65 -13.09 -16.11
N ILE A 85 -21.88 -13.25 -16.59
CA ILE A 85 -22.48 -12.37 -17.60
C ILE A 85 -22.55 -10.92 -17.12
N ASN A 86 -22.72 -10.72 -15.82
CA ASN A 86 -22.80 -9.40 -15.17
C ASN A 86 -21.52 -9.03 -14.41
N LEU A 87 -20.37 -9.63 -14.79
CA LEU A 87 -19.08 -9.37 -14.16
C LEU A 87 -18.52 -8.03 -14.61
N LYS A 88 -18.96 -6.98 -13.95
CA LYS A 88 -18.50 -5.59 -14.18
C LYS A 88 -18.45 -4.83 -12.88
N TYR A 89 -17.76 -3.67 -12.90
CA TYR A 89 -17.78 -2.75 -11.78
C TYR A 89 -19.24 -2.29 -11.50
N LYS A 90 -19.61 -2.28 -10.23
CA LYS A 90 -20.83 -1.69 -9.71
C LYS A 90 -20.54 -0.96 -8.42
N ARG A 91 -20.94 0.31 -8.33
CA ARG A 91 -20.67 1.15 -7.15
C ARG A 91 -21.23 0.53 -5.86
N GLU A 92 -22.41 -0.07 -5.93
CA GLU A 92 -23.10 -0.73 -4.82
C GLU A 92 -22.41 -2.01 -4.32
N ASP A 93 -21.53 -2.61 -5.12
CA ASP A 93 -20.79 -3.82 -4.73
C ASP A 93 -19.51 -3.51 -3.92
N ARG A 94 -19.10 -2.24 -3.86
CA ARG A 94 -18.01 -1.76 -2.98
C ARG A 94 -16.80 -2.71 -2.99
N TRP A 95 -16.49 -3.32 -1.86
CA TRP A 95 -15.37 -4.26 -1.65
C TRP A 95 -15.41 -5.50 -2.54
N ALA A 96 -16.60 -5.98 -2.93
CA ALA A 96 -16.75 -7.16 -3.79
C ALA A 96 -16.22 -6.92 -5.22
N ASN A 97 -16.09 -5.67 -5.67
CA ASN A 97 -15.49 -5.36 -6.97
C ASN A 97 -14.02 -5.82 -7.05
N TYR A 98 -13.27 -5.80 -5.95
CA TYR A 98 -11.89 -6.28 -5.91
C TYR A 98 -11.80 -7.80 -6.12
N LEU A 99 -12.73 -8.58 -5.55
CA LEU A 99 -12.82 -10.02 -5.80
C LEU A 99 -13.17 -10.35 -7.26
N LYS A 100 -14.01 -9.51 -7.89
CA LYS A 100 -14.37 -9.67 -9.30
C LYS A 100 -13.19 -9.51 -10.25
N VAL A 101 -12.17 -8.72 -9.89
CA VAL A 101 -10.93 -8.57 -10.68
C VAL A 101 -10.25 -9.93 -10.83
N ALA A 102 -10.08 -10.68 -9.76
CA ALA A 102 -9.50 -12.01 -9.80
C ALA A 102 -10.35 -12.98 -10.65
N VAL A 103 -11.68 -12.98 -10.47
CA VAL A 103 -12.59 -13.80 -11.31
C VAL A 103 -12.45 -13.46 -12.79
N HIS A 104 -12.34 -12.18 -13.13
CA HIS A 104 -12.14 -11.72 -14.52
C HIS A 104 -10.85 -12.24 -15.13
N ILE A 105 -9.75 -12.24 -14.38
CA ILE A 105 -8.46 -12.77 -14.83
C ILE A 105 -8.60 -14.26 -15.18
N PHE A 106 -9.15 -15.08 -14.26
CA PHE A 106 -9.24 -16.53 -14.47
C PHE A 106 -10.28 -16.91 -15.53
N ALA A 107 -11.37 -16.15 -15.67
CA ALA A 107 -12.31 -16.29 -16.78
C ALA A 107 -11.62 -16.04 -18.13
N GLY A 108 -10.82 -14.99 -18.22
CA GLY A 108 -10.03 -14.64 -19.42
C GLY A 108 -8.96 -15.69 -19.77
N LEU A 109 -8.47 -16.43 -18.78
CA LEU A 109 -7.56 -17.58 -18.97
C LEU A 109 -8.28 -18.88 -19.37
N GLY A 110 -9.61 -18.86 -19.49
CA GLY A 110 -10.43 -20.02 -19.90
C GLY A 110 -10.79 -20.98 -18.77
N PHE A 111 -10.55 -20.62 -17.51
CA PHE A 111 -10.94 -21.48 -16.38
C PHE A 111 -12.43 -21.43 -16.11
N PRO A 112 -13.04 -22.54 -15.61
CA PRO A 112 -14.47 -22.63 -15.34
C PRO A 112 -14.86 -21.91 -14.04
N VAL A 113 -14.74 -20.58 -14.01
CA VAL A 113 -15.02 -19.73 -12.84
C VAL A 113 -16.50 -19.46 -12.59
N LYS A 114 -17.40 -20.25 -13.15
CA LYS A 114 -18.83 -20.17 -12.90
C LYS A 114 -19.21 -20.93 -11.63
N GLY A 115 -19.96 -20.27 -10.74
CA GLY A 115 -20.40 -20.89 -9.49
C GLY A 115 -19.29 -20.98 -8.43
N LEU A 116 -18.90 -19.82 -7.87
CA LEU A 116 -17.93 -19.73 -6.80
C LEU A 116 -18.49 -18.97 -5.58
N ASN A 117 -18.12 -19.44 -4.41
CA ASN A 117 -18.28 -18.72 -3.15
C ASN A 117 -16.95 -18.07 -2.77
N PHE A 118 -17.02 -16.86 -2.24
CA PHE A 118 -15.89 -16.14 -1.67
C PHE A 118 -16.26 -15.66 -0.27
N THR A 119 -15.38 -15.88 0.69
CA THR A 119 -15.42 -15.18 1.97
C THR A 119 -14.15 -14.34 2.08
N VAL A 120 -14.28 -13.10 2.52
CA VAL A 120 -13.16 -12.20 2.78
C VAL A 120 -13.22 -11.72 4.23
N ALA A 121 -12.07 -11.71 4.89
CA ALA A 121 -11.86 -11.16 6.22
C ALA A 121 -10.43 -10.62 6.32
N GLY A 122 -10.19 -9.69 7.23
CA GLY A 122 -8.83 -9.22 7.46
C GLY A 122 -8.70 -8.19 8.57
N ASP A 123 -7.47 -7.91 8.94
CA ASP A 123 -7.11 -6.98 10.00
C ASP A 123 -6.32 -5.75 9.49
N ILE A 124 -6.22 -5.57 8.17
CA ILE A 124 -5.68 -4.33 7.61
C ILE A 124 -6.65 -3.19 7.92
N PRO A 125 -6.23 -2.16 8.67
CA PRO A 125 -7.07 -1.01 8.95
C PRO A 125 -7.58 -0.36 7.67
N GLN A 126 -8.90 -0.16 7.59
CA GLN A 126 -9.53 0.31 6.36
C GLN A 126 -9.41 1.83 6.21
N GLN A 127 -9.32 2.30 4.96
CA GLN A 127 -9.33 3.72 4.55
C GLN A 127 -8.13 4.57 5.04
N ILE A 128 -7.14 3.98 5.67
CA ILE A 128 -5.95 4.69 6.15
C ILE A 128 -4.74 4.62 5.21
N GLY A 129 -4.89 3.94 4.07
CA GLY A 129 -3.85 3.92 3.02
C GLY A 129 -2.86 2.77 3.10
N LEU A 130 -3.19 1.66 3.77
CA LEU A 130 -2.34 0.46 3.92
C LEU A 130 -2.61 -0.63 2.86
N ALA A 131 -3.14 -0.27 1.69
CA ALA A 131 -3.35 -1.14 0.52
C ALA A 131 -4.33 -2.33 0.71
N SER A 132 -5.35 -2.21 1.58
CA SER A 132 -6.33 -3.29 1.80
C SER A 132 -7.05 -3.74 0.52
N SER A 133 -7.35 -2.83 -0.41
CA SER A 133 -7.99 -3.16 -1.70
C SER A 133 -7.09 -4.03 -2.58
N SER A 134 -5.82 -3.68 -2.71
CA SER A 134 -4.84 -4.46 -3.47
C SER A 134 -4.60 -5.83 -2.83
N ALA A 135 -4.60 -5.89 -1.49
CA ALA A 135 -4.50 -7.15 -0.76
C ALA A 135 -5.70 -8.07 -1.03
N ILE A 136 -6.94 -7.55 -1.14
CA ILE A 136 -8.12 -8.35 -1.52
C ILE A 136 -7.92 -8.96 -2.92
N GLU A 137 -7.47 -8.16 -3.90
CA GLU A 137 -7.28 -8.62 -5.28
C GLU A 137 -6.20 -9.70 -5.36
N VAL A 138 -5.06 -9.48 -4.70
CA VAL A 138 -3.95 -10.45 -4.68
C VAL A 138 -4.36 -11.74 -3.95
N ALA A 139 -4.95 -11.65 -2.76
CA ALA A 139 -5.41 -12.84 -2.03
C ALA A 139 -6.44 -13.66 -2.83
N ALA A 140 -7.40 -12.98 -3.49
CA ALA A 140 -8.38 -13.65 -4.34
C ALA A 140 -7.72 -14.33 -5.55
N ALA A 141 -6.74 -13.68 -6.17
CA ALA A 141 -6.02 -14.25 -7.31
C ALA A 141 -5.16 -15.46 -6.92
N ILE A 142 -4.46 -15.38 -5.78
CA ILE A 142 -3.68 -16.51 -5.23
C ILE A 142 -4.62 -17.68 -4.85
N ALA A 143 -5.76 -17.39 -4.20
CA ALA A 143 -6.75 -18.41 -3.86
C ALA A 143 -7.30 -19.13 -5.10
N LEU A 144 -7.65 -18.39 -6.17
CA LEU A 144 -8.10 -18.98 -7.43
C LEU A 144 -7.01 -19.76 -8.15
N ARG A 145 -5.75 -19.25 -8.13
CA ARG A 145 -4.58 -19.98 -8.67
C ARG A 145 -4.43 -21.35 -7.99
N GLY A 146 -4.52 -21.39 -6.66
CA GLY A 146 -4.46 -22.63 -5.88
C GLY A 146 -5.70 -23.51 -6.07
N PHE A 147 -6.89 -22.91 -6.16
CA PHE A 147 -8.15 -23.64 -6.35
C PHE A 147 -8.17 -24.41 -7.66
N PHE A 148 -7.77 -23.76 -8.76
CA PHE A 148 -7.69 -24.37 -10.10
C PHE A 148 -6.36 -25.09 -10.37
N ASN A 149 -5.42 -25.10 -9.43
CA ASN A 149 -4.08 -25.67 -9.57
C ASN A 149 -3.34 -25.16 -10.83
N VAL A 150 -3.36 -23.84 -11.02
CA VAL A 150 -2.80 -23.19 -12.21
C VAL A 150 -1.32 -22.94 -12.03
N LYS A 151 -0.51 -23.36 -13.00
CA LYS A 151 0.90 -22.98 -13.08
C LYS A 151 1.03 -21.57 -13.67
N LEU A 152 0.94 -20.58 -12.82
CA LEU A 152 1.09 -19.16 -13.14
C LEU A 152 2.12 -18.57 -12.16
N SER A 153 3.19 -17.95 -12.67
CA SER A 153 4.18 -17.31 -11.81
C SER A 153 3.62 -16.04 -11.13
N ASP A 154 4.30 -15.52 -10.13
CA ASP A 154 3.90 -14.27 -9.47
C ASP A 154 4.06 -13.08 -10.42
N GLU A 155 5.09 -13.09 -11.31
CA GLU A 155 5.32 -12.09 -12.36
C GLU A 155 4.19 -12.10 -13.39
N ASP A 156 3.78 -13.30 -13.85
CA ASP A 156 2.65 -13.45 -14.76
C ASP A 156 1.34 -12.97 -14.10
N LEU A 157 1.14 -13.28 -12.81
CA LEU A 157 -0.02 -12.83 -12.07
C LEU A 157 -0.05 -11.31 -11.94
N LEU A 158 1.08 -10.68 -11.60
CA LEU A 158 1.24 -9.23 -11.57
C LEU A 158 0.87 -8.59 -12.91
N SER A 159 1.39 -9.15 -14.02
CA SER A 159 1.12 -8.66 -15.39
C SER A 159 -0.36 -8.70 -15.76
N LYS A 160 -1.17 -9.56 -15.12
CA LYS A 160 -2.61 -9.68 -15.34
C LYS A 160 -3.45 -8.84 -14.39
N LEU A 161 -3.00 -8.68 -13.13
CA LEU A 161 -3.70 -7.86 -12.13
C LEU A 161 -3.81 -6.39 -12.57
N ILE A 162 -2.73 -5.80 -13.07
CA ILE A 162 -2.68 -4.38 -13.46
C ILE A 162 -3.73 -4.03 -14.54
N PRO A 163 -3.80 -4.71 -15.71
CA PRO A 163 -4.81 -4.40 -16.72
C PRO A 163 -6.23 -4.78 -16.28
N ALA A 164 -6.40 -5.84 -15.49
CA ALA A 164 -7.70 -6.24 -14.97
C ALA A 164 -8.25 -5.18 -14.00
N HIS A 165 -7.44 -4.69 -13.05
CA HIS A 165 -7.83 -3.58 -12.17
C HIS A 165 -8.25 -2.35 -12.97
N LYS A 166 -7.44 -1.97 -13.97
CA LYS A 166 -7.75 -0.83 -14.84
C LYS A 166 -9.10 -1.00 -15.55
N THR A 167 -9.45 -2.21 -15.96
CA THR A 167 -10.74 -2.50 -16.62
C THR A 167 -11.92 -2.23 -15.68
N PHE A 168 -11.77 -2.55 -14.40
CA PHE A 168 -12.82 -2.34 -13.41
C PHE A 168 -12.88 -0.90 -12.87
N PHE A 169 -11.74 -0.30 -12.55
CA PHE A 169 -11.67 0.96 -11.80
C PHE A 169 -11.18 2.15 -12.62
N GLY A 170 -10.72 1.95 -13.86
CA GLY A 170 -10.19 3.01 -14.71
C GLY A 170 -8.87 3.64 -14.22
N LYS A 171 -8.31 3.16 -13.11
CA LYS A 171 -7.07 3.65 -12.47
C LYS A 171 -5.93 2.66 -12.68
N LYS A 172 -4.68 3.15 -12.50
CA LYS A 172 -3.45 2.34 -12.64
C LYS A 172 -2.57 2.34 -11.37
N ASP A 173 -3.01 2.98 -10.31
CA ASP A 173 -2.18 3.38 -9.17
C ASP A 173 -1.87 2.24 -8.17
N THR A 174 -2.05 0.97 -8.55
CA THR A 174 -1.91 -0.18 -7.64
C THR A 174 -0.77 -1.13 -8.00
N ALA A 175 -0.01 -0.84 -9.05
CA ALA A 175 1.04 -1.75 -9.53
C ALA A 175 2.12 -2.02 -8.47
N VAL A 176 2.58 -0.98 -7.78
CA VAL A 176 3.55 -1.07 -6.68
C VAL A 176 2.99 -1.86 -5.49
N ASP A 177 1.71 -1.66 -5.15
CA ASP A 177 1.05 -2.39 -4.07
C ASP A 177 1.00 -3.90 -4.36
N TYR A 178 0.70 -4.28 -5.62
CA TYR A 178 0.71 -5.69 -6.03
C TYR A 178 2.12 -6.28 -6.00
N ALA A 179 3.12 -5.53 -6.49
CA ALA A 179 4.51 -5.97 -6.47
C ALA A 179 4.97 -6.24 -5.03
N ILE A 180 4.67 -5.34 -4.10
CA ILE A 180 4.98 -5.55 -2.68
C ILE A 180 4.26 -6.79 -2.15
N ALA A 181 2.95 -6.93 -2.40
CA ALA A 181 2.19 -8.07 -1.90
C ALA A 181 2.66 -9.42 -2.46
N LEU A 182 3.21 -9.46 -3.69
CA LEU A 182 3.66 -10.69 -4.35
C LEU A 182 5.13 -11.03 -4.08
N PHE A 183 6.00 -10.04 -3.84
CA PHE A 183 7.44 -10.25 -3.80
C PHE A 183 8.11 -9.85 -2.48
N ALA A 184 7.36 -9.40 -1.47
CA ALA A 184 7.92 -9.07 -0.17
C ALA A 184 8.61 -10.27 0.48
N GLU A 185 9.68 -9.97 1.21
CA GLU A 185 10.37 -10.93 2.07
C GLU A 185 10.18 -10.56 3.54
N LYS A 186 10.01 -11.56 4.37
CA LYS A 186 9.85 -11.40 5.82
C LYS A 186 11.02 -10.64 6.43
N ASN A 187 10.73 -9.71 7.33
CA ASN A 187 11.72 -8.88 8.04
C ASN A 187 12.61 -8.03 7.11
N SER A 188 12.11 -7.65 5.93
CA SER A 188 12.86 -6.82 4.98
C SER A 188 12.10 -5.52 4.68
N PHE A 189 12.87 -4.45 4.49
CA PHE A 189 12.43 -3.30 3.72
C PHE A 189 12.58 -3.62 2.23
N LEU A 190 11.88 -2.88 1.38
CA LEU A 190 11.85 -3.13 -0.05
C LEU A 190 12.11 -1.83 -0.80
N ILE A 191 13.07 -1.84 -1.73
CA ILE A 191 13.10 -0.85 -2.80
C ILE A 191 12.22 -1.37 -3.92
N VAL A 192 11.24 -0.58 -4.34
CA VAL A 192 10.35 -0.93 -5.44
C VAL A 192 10.50 0.11 -6.54
N ASP A 193 10.93 -0.34 -7.71
CA ASP A 193 11.02 0.49 -8.91
C ASP A 193 9.71 0.38 -9.71
N GLU A 194 8.96 1.50 -9.80
CA GLU A 194 7.69 1.53 -10.53
C GLU A 194 7.87 1.36 -12.05
N LEU A 195 9.07 1.63 -12.58
CA LEU A 195 9.33 1.59 -14.02
C LEU A 195 9.25 0.17 -14.58
N ASN A 196 9.87 -0.78 -13.87
CA ASN A 196 9.94 -2.19 -14.27
C ASN A 196 9.25 -3.13 -13.27
N LEU A 197 8.72 -2.60 -12.16
CA LEU A 197 8.10 -3.32 -11.05
C LEU A 197 9.07 -4.29 -10.36
N GLU A 198 10.37 -3.99 -10.41
CA GLU A 198 11.39 -4.73 -9.68
C GLU A 198 11.29 -4.43 -8.19
N VAL A 199 11.37 -5.48 -7.38
CA VAL A 199 11.35 -5.42 -5.90
C VAL A 199 12.66 -5.96 -5.37
N THR A 200 13.46 -5.09 -4.75
CA THR A 200 14.74 -5.45 -4.14
C THR A 200 14.58 -5.47 -2.61
N PRO A 201 14.68 -6.64 -1.97
CA PRO A 201 14.62 -6.72 -0.52
C PRO A 201 15.90 -6.22 0.15
N ILE A 202 15.75 -5.40 1.18
CA ILE A 202 16.83 -4.89 2.01
C ILE A 202 16.69 -5.51 3.40
N ARG A 203 17.59 -6.43 3.73
CA ARG A 203 17.70 -6.99 5.07
C ARG A 203 18.54 -6.05 5.91
N THR A 204 17.91 -5.43 6.89
CA THR A 204 18.61 -4.48 7.77
C THR A 204 19.12 -5.16 9.04
N SER A 205 20.24 -4.65 9.54
CA SER A 205 20.81 -4.99 10.86
C SER A 205 20.34 -4.03 11.95
N LEU A 206 19.29 -3.22 11.70
CA LEU A 206 18.72 -2.37 12.75
C LEU A 206 18.31 -3.21 13.96
N ASP A 207 18.57 -2.66 15.14
CA ASP A 207 18.26 -3.30 16.43
C ASP A 207 16.77 -3.72 16.47
N ASN A 208 16.51 -4.99 16.84
CA ASN A 208 15.18 -5.56 16.99
C ASN A 208 14.31 -4.86 18.07
N ASN A 209 14.91 -4.01 18.89
CA ASN A 209 14.19 -3.19 19.87
C ASN A 209 13.40 -2.03 19.25
N TYR A 210 13.58 -1.76 17.96
CA TYR A 210 12.76 -0.78 17.26
C TYR A 210 11.44 -1.42 16.81
N LYS A 211 10.36 -0.68 17.03
CA LYS A 211 9.00 -0.97 16.55
C LYS A 211 8.60 0.05 15.51
N ILE A 212 7.70 -0.32 14.62
CA ILE A 212 7.10 0.59 13.65
C ILE A 212 5.65 0.81 14.07
N LEU A 213 5.32 2.06 14.34
CA LEU A 213 3.96 2.47 14.68
C LEU A 213 3.35 3.23 13.51
N ILE A 214 2.15 2.85 13.11
CA ILE A 214 1.31 3.64 12.22
C ILE A 214 0.32 4.40 13.08
N MET A 215 0.30 5.71 12.95
CA MET A 215 -0.62 6.59 13.64
C MET A 215 -1.67 7.10 12.65
N ASP A 216 -2.92 6.68 12.82
CA ASP A 216 -4.05 7.28 12.11
C ASP A 216 -4.47 8.56 12.82
N SER A 217 -4.25 9.70 12.18
CA SER A 217 -4.57 11.02 12.74
C SER A 217 -6.08 11.29 12.88
N ARG A 218 -6.91 10.50 12.22
CA ARG A 218 -8.37 10.68 12.12
C ARG A 218 -8.80 11.99 11.45
N VAL A 219 -7.87 12.74 10.86
CA VAL A 219 -8.18 13.96 10.10
C VAL A 219 -8.94 13.61 8.83
N PRO A 220 -10.14 14.18 8.61
CA PRO A 220 -10.91 13.91 7.39
C PRO A 220 -10.19 14.41 6.15
N ARG A 221 -10.14 13.58 5.11
CA ARG A 221 -9.54 13.93 3.82
C ARG A 221 -10.61 14.43 2.85
N MET A 222 -10.65 15.74 2.63
CA MET A 222 -11.56 16.35 1.67
C MET A 222 -10.77 16.95 0.51
N GLY A 223 -11.25 16.77 -0.74
CA GLY A 223 -10.64 17.40 -1.92
C GLY A 223 -9.27 16.86 -2.35
N VAL A 224 -8.72 15.84 -1.69
CA VAL A 224 -7.36 15.32 -1.91
C VAL A 224 -7.11 14.88 -3.36
N ASP A 225 -8.12 14.32 -4.05
CA ASP A 225 -7.96 13.89 -5.44
C ASP A 225 -7.67 15.05 -6.39
N GLU A 226 -8.30 16.20 -6.20
CA GLU A 226 -8.06 17.39 -7.02
C GLU A 226 -6.70 18.02 -6.72
N GLU A 227 -6.34 18.12 -5.45
CA GLU A 227 -5.02 18.60 -5.02
C GLU A 227 -3.88 17.75 -5.62
N LEU A 228 -3.99 16.42 -5.54
CA LEU A 228 -2.99 15.53 -6.13
C LEU A 228 -2.98 15.56 -7.67
N LYS A 229 -4.12 15.81 -8.32
CA LYS A 229 -4.14 16.01 -9.77
C LYS A 229 -3.40 17.29 -10.16
N GLU A 230 -3.53 18.34 -9.38
CA GLU A 230 -2.78 19.58 -9.59
C GLU A 230 -1.29 19.34 -9.47
N ARG A 231 -0.80 18.71 -8.37
CA ARG A 231 0.62 18.38 -8.21
C ARG A 231 1.16 17.56 -9.38
N ARG A 232 0.40 16.57 -9.86
CA ARG A 232 0.79 15.76 -11.03
C ARG A 232 0.86 16.59 -12.31
N ARG A 233 -0.02 17.59 -12.51
CA ARG A 233 0.07 18.52 -13.65
C ARG A 233 1.32 19.37 -13.60
N ASP A 234 1.64 19.87 -12.41
CA ASP A 234 2.84 20.69 -12.19
C ASP A 234 4.12 19.91 -12.40
N LEU A 235 4.21 18.68 -11.88
CA LEU A 235 5.34 17.81 -12.15
C LEU A 235 5.51 17.55 -13.65
N LYS A 236 4.42 17.27 -14.37
CA LYS A 236 4.49 17.09 -15.82
C LYS A 236 4.96 18.35 -16.53
N HIS A 237 4.47 19.51 -16.14
CA HIS A 237 4.88 20.80 -16.71
C HIS A 237 6.35 21.10 -16.36
N GLY A 238 6.75 20.93 -15.11
CA GLY A 238 8.14 21.10 -14.67
C GLY A 238 9.11 20.19 -15.41
N LEU A 239 8.77 18.92 -15.60
CA LEU A 239 9.58 17.98 -16.38
C LEU A 239 9.75 18.44 -17.82
N GLN A 240 8.69 18.96 -18.46
CA GLN A 240 8.77 19.50 -19.84
C GLN A 240 9.68 20.73 -19.94
N LEU A 241 9.67 21.60 -18.94
CA LEU A 241 10.53 22.79 -18.89
C LEU A 241 11.99 22.40 -18.66
N LEU A 242 12.27 21.51 -17.70
CA LEU A 242 13.61 20.99 -17.43
C LEU A 242 14.20 20.28 -18.65
N ALA A 243 13.42 19.47 -19.36
CA ALA A 243 13.85 18.75 -20.56
C ALA A 243 14.22 19.67 -21.75
N ARG A 244 13.82 20.93 -21.73
CA ARG A 244 14.23 21.91 -22.76
C ARG A 244 15.66 22.43 -22.55
N LYS A 245 16.09 22.47 -21.28
CA LYS A 245 17.39 23.04 -20.88
C LYS A 245 18.43 21.97 -20.62
N HIS A 246 18.01 20.87 -20.04
CA HIS A 246 18.85 19.74 -19.65
C HIS A 246 18.37 18.47 -20.40
N SER A 247 19.31 17.60 -20.73
CA SER A 247 18.97 16.32 -21.36
C SER A 247 18.33 15.38 -20.34
N GLY A 248 17.07 15.00 -20.53
CA GLY A 248 16.37 14.06 -19.64
C GLY A 248 14.88 13.94 -19.97
N THR A 249 14.29 12.77 -19.71
CA THR A 249 12.91 12.46 -19.92
C THR A 249 12.16 12.05 -18.64
N SER A 250 12.88 11.97 -17.53
CA SER A 250 12.38 11.61 -16.21
C SER A 250 13.14 12.42 -15.15
N PHE A 251 12.53 12.62 -13.97
CA PHE A 251 13.20 13.26 -12.83
C PHE A 251 14.42 12.49 -12.34
N ARG A 252 14.56 11.20 -12.68
CA ARG A 252 15.78 10.41 -12.43
C ARG A 252 17.02 10.92 -13.17
N ASN A 253 16.83 11.72 -14.21
CA ASN A 253 17.92 12.28 -15.02
C ASN A 253 18.44 13.61 -14.48
N PHE A 254 17.78 14.20 -13.47
CA PHE A 254 18.09 15.53 -12.96
C PHE A 254 18.66 15.49 -11.56
N VAL A 255 19.46 16.47 -11.25
CA VAL A 255 20.00 16.72 -9.91
C VAL A 255 19.52 18.08 -9.39
N THR A 256 19.68 18.32 -8.10
CA THR A 256 19.25 19.58 -7.45
C THR A 256 19.82 20.83 -8.14
N ALA A 257 21.06 20.75 -8.64
CA ALA A 257 21.71 21.86 -9.35
C ALA A 257 20.93 22.29 -10.62
N ASP A 258 20.40 21.34 -11.38
CA ASP A 258 19.63 21.62 -12.59
C ASP A 258 18.37 22.46 -12.31
N LEU A 259 17.72 22.21 -11.16
CA LEU A 259 16.56 22.98 -10.73
C LEU A 259 16.95 24.38 -10.23
N VAL A 260 18.10 24.52 -9.61
CA VAL A 260 18.64 25.83 -9.21
C VAL A 260 19.00 26.65 -10.44
N GLU A 261 19.67 26.08 -11.43
CA GLU A 261 19.99 26.75 -12.71
C GLU A 261 18.75 27.12 -13.51
N SER A 262 17.63 26.43 -13.32
CA SER A 262 16.35 26.69 -13.98
C SER A 262 15.43 27.65 -13.20
N MET A 263 15.94 28.36 -12.19
CA MET A 263 15.16 29.23 -11.29
C MET A 263 14.40 30.33 -12.03
N GLY A 264 14.91 30.81 -13.15
CA GLY A 264 14.22 31.82 -13.97
C GLY A 264 13.21 31.26 -14.97
N ASP A 265 13.27 29.96 -15.23
CA ASP A 265 12.47 29.29 -16.29
C ASP A 265 11.27 28.54 -15.70
N LEU A 266 11.33 28.17 -14.41
CA LEU A 266 10.30 27.45 -13.69
C LEU A 266 9.55 28.39 -12.74
N PRO A 267 8.19 28.41 -12.78
CA PRO A 267 7.40 29.03 -11.71
C PRO A 267 7.81 28.45 -10.36
N GLU A 268 7.88 29.31 -9.33
CA GLU A 268 8.43 28.94 -8.01
C GLU A 268 7.74 27.71 -7.40
N GLU A 269 6.44 27.66 -7.50
CA GLU A 269 5.63 26.54 -6.99
C GLU A 269 5.97 25.22 -7.71
N ILE A 270 6.05 25.23 -9.03
CA ILE A 270 6.43 24.07 -9.83
C ILE A 270 7.85 23.65 -9.50
N ARG A 271 8.78 24.60 -9.37
CA ARG A 271 10.16 24.35 -9.02
C ARG A 271 10.29 23.65 -7.66
N ARG A 272 9.57 24.13 -6.64
CA ARG A 272 9.54 23.50 -5.29
C ARG A 272 9.04 22.05 -5.36
N ARG A 273 7.94 21.81 -6.08
CA ARG A 273 7.38 20.46 -6.27
C ARG A 273 8.36 19.53 -7.00
N CYS A 274 9.01 20.00 -8.06
CA CYS A 274 10.06 19.23 -8.76
C CYS A 274 11.26 18.97 -7.87
N MET A 275 11.68 19.96 -7.06
CA MET A 275 12.79 19.84 -6.12
C MET A 275 12.53 18.71 -5.12
N HIS A 276 11.30 18.61 -4.58
CA HIS A 276 10.91 17.49 -3.71
C HIS A 276 11.19 16.15 -4.37
N ILE A 277 10.75 15.95 -5.63
CA ILE A 277 10.88 14.66 -6.34
C ILE A 277 12.35 14.29 -6.53
N VAL A 278 13.17 15.22 -7.03
CA VAL A 278 14.60 14.97 -7.27
C VAL A 278 15.34 14.64 -5.96
N GLN A 279 15.00 15.37 -4.89
CA GLN A 279 15.59 15.10 -3.58
C GLN A 279 15.09 13.79 -2.96
N GLU A 280 13.81 13.42 -3.18
CA GLU A 280 13.24 12.20 -2.63
C GLU A 280 13.85 10.96 -3.28
N LEU A 281 14.09 10.98 -4.60
CA LEU A 281 14.81 9.90 -5.29
C LEU A 281 16.19 9.65 -4.65
N ARG A 282 16.94 10.73 -4.42
CA ARG A 282 18.26 10.64 -3.76
C ARG A 282 18.16 10.12 -2.32
N ARG A 283 17.14 10.57 -1.55
CA ARG A 283 16.93 10.09 -0.17
C ARG A 283 16.65 8.59 -0.12
N ILE A 284 16.00 8.02 -1.14
CA ILE A 284 15.76 6.58 -1.21
C ILE A 284 17.08 5.83 -1.36
N ASP A 285 17.98 6.27 -2.24
CA ASP A 285 19.29 5.67 -2.41
C ASP A 285 20.14 5.79 -1.11
N GLU A 286 20.14 6.96 -0.48
CA GLU A 286 20.79 7.19 0.80
C GLU A 286 20.19 6.33 1.93
N ALA A 287 18.88 6.10 1.93
CA ALA A 287 18.21 5.26 2.91
C ALA A 287 18.53 3.77 2.73
N GLU A 288 18.66 3.30 1.50
CA GLU A 288 19.14 1.95 1.21
C GLU A 288 20.51 1.71 1.82
N GLU A 289 21.46 2.62 1.55
CA GLU A 289 22.80 2.52 2.14
C GLU A 289 22.78 2.55 3.67
N ALA A 290 21.99 3.46 4.25
CA ALA A 290 21.89 3.60 5.70
C ALA A 290 21.26 2.36 6.36
N LEU A 291 20.26 1.74 5.74
CA LEU A 291 19.66 0.49 6.21
C LEU A 291 20.65 -0.67 6.16
N LEU A 292 21.40 -0.81 5.08
CA LEU A 292 22.41 -1.87 4.94
C LEU A 292 23.56 -1.72 5.96
N LYS A 293 23.94 -0.49 6.29
CA LYS A 293 24.99 -0.17 7.27
C LYS A 293 24.49 -0.05 8.71
N ALA A 294 23.17 -0.15 8.94
CA ALA A 294 22.52 0.16 10.22
C ALA A 294 22.86 1.56 10.76
N ASP A 295 23.04 2.53 9.87
CA ASP A 295 23.39 3.92 10.23
C ASP A 295 22.15 4.68 10.70
N GLN A 296 21.88 4.59 12.00
CA GLN A 296 20.73 5.22 12.64
C GLN A 296 20.72 6.76 12.49
N PRO A 297 21.83 7.50 12.72
CA PRO A 297 21.89 8.94 12.50
C PRO A 297 21.52 9.36 11.07
N ALA A 298 22.01 8.63 10.06
CA ALA A 298 21.68 8.90 8.66
C ALA A 298 20.19 8.68 8.40
N LEU A 299 19.62 7.56 8.85
CA LEU A 299 18.18 7.27 8.70
C LEU A 299 17.31 8.33 9.37
N THR A 300 17.66 8.75 10.59
CA THR A 300 16.94 9.83 11.31
C THR A 300 16.89 11.10 10.46
N LYS A 301 18.03 11.52 9.92
CA LYS A 301 18.14 12.71 9.08
C LYS A 301 17.34 12.59 7.78
N ILE A 302 17.40 11.45 7.11
CA ILE A 302 16.68 11.18 5.87
C ILE A 302 15.18 11.25 6.09
N ILE A 303 14.66 10.59 7.12
CA ILE A 303 13.21 10.56 7.43
C ILE A 303 12.72 11.98 7.76
N LEU A 304 13.46 12.72 8.59
CA LEU A 304 13.12 14.10 8.95
C LEU A 304 13.08 15.01 7.72
N HIS A 305 14.14 15.04 6.92
CA HIS A 305 14.20 15.89 5.73
C HIS A 305 13.13 15.49 4.67
N SER A 306 12.77 14.23 4.59
CA SER A 306 11.66 13.81 3.70
C SER A 306 10.33 14.37 4.17
N HIS A 307 10.04 14.34 5.49
CA HIS A 307 8.82 14.95 6.01
C HIS A 307 8.77 16.47 5.78
N GLU A 308 9.88 17.16 6.10
CA GLU A 308 10.00 18.61 5.85
C GLU A 308 9.78 18.94 4.38
N SER A 309 10.37 18.15 3.48
CA SER A 309 10.22 18.33 2.03
C SER A 309 8.76 18.10 1.56
N LEU A 310 8.03 17.14 2.15
CA LEU A 310 6.60 16.95 1.89
C LEU A 310 5.75 18.11 2.38
N ARG A 311 6.11 18.68 3.54
CA ARG A 311 5.42 19.84 4.12
C ARG A 311 5.70 21.11 3.34
N ASP A 312 6.99 21.45 3.10
CA ASP A 312 7.42 22.76 2.67
C ASP A 312 7.59 22.90 1.14
N LEU A 313 7.93 21.81 0.45
CA LEU A 313 8.16 21.83 -1.01
C LEU A 313 7.01 21.23 -1.80
N TYR A 314 6.50 20.08 -1.37
CA TYR A 314 5.41 19.39 -2.07
C TYR A 314 4.02 19.80 -1.55
N GLU A 315 3.95 20.31 -0.34
CA GLU A 315 2.77 20.92 0.28
C GLU A 315 1.58 19.95 0.39
N VAL A 316 1.82 18.78 0.96
CA VAL A 316 0.80 17.73 1.16
C VAL A 316 0.59 17.35 2.63
N SER A 317 1.29 18.02 3.56
CA SER A 317 1.06 17.84 4.99
C SER A 317 -0.07 18.74 5.51
N CYS A 318 -0.37 18.59 6.79
CA CYS A 318 -1.29 19.48 7.52
C CYS A 318 -0.82 19.67 8.97
N PRO A 319 -1.31 20.70 9.69
CA PRO A 319 -0.86 21.01 11.05
C PRO A 319 -0.95 19.84 12.03
N GLU A 320 -1.98 18.99 11.91
CA GLU A 320 -2.21 17.85 12.77
C GLU A 320 -1.12 16.78 12.55
N ILE A 321 -0.77 16.51 11.29
CA ILE A 321 0.29 15.58 10.91
C ILE A 321 1.65 16.11 11.35
N ASP A 322 1.94 17.38 11.12
CA ASP A 322 3.20 18.03 11.51
C ASP A 322 3.38 17.99 13.03
N TRP A 323 2.29 18.19 13.77
CA TRP A 323 2.30 18.08 15.23
C TRP A 323 2.64 16.66 15.70
N LEU A 324 2.02 15.63 15.12
CA LEU A 324 2.29 14.22 15.45
C LEU A 324 3.75 13.87 15.20
N VAL A 325 4.29 14.27 14.04
CA VAL A 325 5.70 14.03 13.68
C VAL A 325 6.63 14.75 14.65
N LYS A 326 6.37 16.02 14.95
CA LYS A 326 7.17 16.81 15.88
C LYS A 326 7.20 16.18 17.27
N ARG A 327 6.04 15.79 17.81
CA ARG A 327 5.97 15.16 19.14
C ARG A 327 6.69 13.82 19.24
N ALA A 328 6.70 13.05 18.15
CA ALA A 328 7.50 11.83 18.09
C ALA A 328 9.01 12.17 18.11
N GLN A 329 9.44 13.12 17.30
CA GLN A 329 10.87 13.49 17.16
C GLN A 329 11.50 14.12 18.41
N GLU A 330 10.68 14.66 19.32
CA GLU A 330 11.15 15.20 20.62
C GLU A 330 11.50 14.11 21.65
N LEU A 331 11.30 12.82 21.30
CA LEU A 331 11.57 11.69 22.20
C LEU A 331 12.91 11.03 21.88
N ASP A 332 13.75 10.91 22.88
CA ASP A 332 14.95 10.08 22.79
C ASP A 332 14.56 8.61 22.55
N GLY A 333 15.10 7.99 21.50
CA GLY A 333 14.74 6.63 21.09
C GLY A 333 13.76 6.55 19.94
N VAL A 334 13.33 7.69 19.36
CA VAL A 334 12.67 7.76 18.06
C VAL A 334 13.73 7.87 16.98
N LEU A 335 13.80 6.89 16.10
CA LEU A 335 14.66 6.89 14.93
C LEU A 335 14.15 7.86 13.86
N GLY A 336 12.83 7.97 13.71
CA GLY A 336 12.21 8.90 12.77
C GLY A 336 10.70 8.79 12.78
N SER A 337 10.05 9.88 12.38
CA SER A 337 8.61 9.96 12.15
C SER A 337 8.33 10.80 10.92
N ARG A 338 7.36 10.38 10.11
CA ARG A 338 6.98 11.03 8.86
C ARG A 338 5.55 10.67 8.48
N MET A 339 4.89 11.56 7.77
CA MET A 339 3.62 11.19 7.12
C MET A 339 3.82 10.04 6.12
N THR A 340 2.77 9.24 5.90
CA THR A 340 2.73 8.19 4.87
C THR A 340 1.42 8.26 4.09
N GLY A 341 1.49 7.87 2.80
CA GLY A 341 0.35 7.87 1.89
C GLY A 341 0.07 9.21 1.23
N ARG A 342 -1.20 9.50 0.95
CA ARG A 342 -1.62 10.57 0.04
C ARG A 342 -1.50 12.00 0.59
N GLY A 343 -1.30 12.16 1.89
CA GLY A 343 -1.26 13.46 2.54
C GLY A 343 -2.63 14.07 2.87
N PHE A 344 -2.61 15.35 3.24
CA PHE A 344 -3.77 16.14 3.68
C PHE A 344 -4.52 15.50 4.86
N GLY A 345 -3.78 14.97 5.83
CA GLY A 345 -4.22 14.13 6.92
C GLY A 345 -3.81 12.66 6.74
N GLY A 346 -4.54 11.73 7.35
CA GLY A 346 -4.28 10.29 7.29
C GLY A 346 -3.25 9.84 8.30
N CYS A 347 -2.17 9.16 7.86
CA CYS A 347 -1.28 8.50 8.79
C CYS A 347 0.13 9.08 8.82
N THR A 348 0.77 8.92 9.97
CA THR A 348 2.23 8.93 10.09
C THR A 348 2.74 7.52 10.38
N TYR A 349 3.99 7.25 10.01
CA TYR A 349 4.73 6.16 10.63
C TYR A 349 5.78 6.72 11.57
N THR A 350 6.10 5.97 12.61
CA THR A 350 7.15 6.29 13.57
C THR A 350 7.96 5.04 13.87
N ILE A 351 9.27 5.11 13.69
CA ILE A 351 10.21 4.05 14.07
C ILE A 351 10.75 4.43 15.45
N ILE A 352 10.45 3.63 16.47
CA ILE A 352 10.61 3.99 17.87
C ILE A 352 11.10 2.79 18.70
N ARG A 353 11.94 3.02 19.70
CA ARG A 353 12.31 1.99 20.67
C ARG A 353 11.11 1.60 21.52
N GLU A 354 10.95 0.29 21.75
CA GLU A 354 9.82 -0.28 22.51
C GLU A 354 9.61 0.40 23.86
N GLN A 355 10.67 0.67 24.59
CA GLN A 355 10.61 1.31 25.92
C GLN A 355 10.07 2.75 25.93
N VAL A 356 10.00 3.42 24.77
CA VAL A 356 9.57 4.81 24.64
C VAL A 356 8.11 4.92 24.17
N ILE A 357 7.48 3.79 23.78
CA ILE A 357 6.12 3.78 23.20
C ILE A 357 5.10 4.35 24.19
N GLU A 358 5.16 3.99 25.47
CA GLU A 358 4.19 4.47 26.46
C GLU A 358 4.33 5.98 26.72
N GLU A 359 5.54 6.52 26.65
CA GLU A 359 5.75 7.97 26.73
C GLU A 359 5.17 8.67 25.49
N TYR A 360 5.37 8.11 24.29
CA TYR A 360 4.77 8.63 23.08
C TYR A 360 3.23 8.64 23.17
N LYS A 361 2.61 7.56 23.63
CA LYS A 361 1.15 7.49 23.83
C LYS A 361 0.64 8.58 24.78
N ARG A 362 1.33 8.84 25.89
CA ARG A 362 0.94 9.93 26.81
C ARG A 362 0.97 11.29 26.15
N ARG A 363 1.93 11.58 25.26
CA ARG A 363 1.98 12.85 24.52
C ARG A 363 0.81 13.00 23.55
N LEU A 364 0.20 11.91 23.11
CA LEU A 364 -0.95 11.96 22.20
C LEU A 364 -2.26 12.37 22.88
N GLU A 365 -2.33 12.36 24.22
CA GLU A 365 -3.48 12.92 24.94
C GLU A 365 -3.66 14.42 24.65
N ASP A 366 -2.56 15.14 24.40
CA ASP A 366 -2.60 16.53 23.99
C ASP A 366 -3.14 16.72 22.58
N TYR A 367 -2.98 15.75 21.69
CA TYR A 367 -3.47 15.80 20.32
C TYR A 367 -4.99 15.93 20.29
N GLU A 368 -5.71 15.09 21.04
CA GLU A 368 -7.17 15.15 21.12
C GLU A 368 -7.65 16.48 21.70
N ARG A 369 -6.97 16.98 22.74
CA ARG A 369 -7.31 18.26 23.35
C ARG A 369 -7.13 19.45 22.41
N ILE A 370 -6.10 19.41 21.53
CA ILE A 370 -5.77 20.51 20.61
C ILE A 370 -6.61 20.45 19.34
N PHE A 371 -6.77 19.28 18.75
CA PHE A 371 -7.36 19.11 17.41
C PHE A 371 -8.76 18.48 17.42
N GLY A 372 -9.21 17.92 18.54
CA GLY A 372 -10.53 17.28 18.66
C GLY A 372 -10.63 15.92 17.98
N PHE A 373 -9.52 15.32 17.54
CA PHE A 373 -9.47 13.97 16.93
C PHE A 373 -8.81 12.98 17.89
N HIS A 374 -9.36 11.76 17.97
CA HIS A 374 -8.78 10.69 18.76
C HIS A 374 -7.90 9.78 17.86
N PRO A 375 -6.56 9.90 17.93
CA PRO A 375 -5.67 9.16 17.04
C PRO A 375 -5.64 7.69 17.42
N ILE A 376 -5.42 6.81 16.43
CA ILE A 376 -5.32 5.37 16.65
C ILE A 376 -3.92 4.89 16.26
N ILE A 377 -3.31 4.10 17.14
CA ILE A 377 -1.99 3.52 16.92
C ILE A 377 -2.14 2.06 16.51
N TYR A 378 -1.40 1.69 15.48
CA TYR A 378 -1.21 0.30 15.05
C TYR A 378 0.29 -0.02 15.06
N GLU A 379 0.70 -0.98 15.88
CA GLU A 379 2.03 -1.56 15.78
C GLU A 379 2.05 -2.54 14.60
N ILE A 380 3.07 -2.43 13.76
CA ILE A 380 3.28 -3.27 12.58
C ILE A 380 4.71 -3.79 12.52
N LYS A 381 4.90 -4.86 11.74
CA LYS A 381 6.23 -5.43 11.43
C LYS A 381 6.31 -5.72 9.93
N PRO A 382 7.50 -5.63 9.32
CA PRO A 382 7.72 -6.11 7.97
C PRO A 382 7.38 -7.59 7.86
N ALA A 383 6.54 -7.93 6.87
CA ALA A 383 5.93 -9.24 6.71
C ALA A 383 6.34 -9.91 5.40
N ASP A 384 5.95 -11.18 5.28
CA ASP A 384 6.15 -11.96 4.06
C ASP A 384 5.07 -11.68 3.02
N ARG A 385 5.32 -12.13 1.79
CA ARG A 385 4.42 -12.01 0.65
C ARG A 385 3.14 -12.82 0.79
N ALA A 386 2.23 -12.58 -0.13
CA ALA A 386 0.99 -13.33 -0.25
C ALA A 386 1.24 -14.81 -0.53
N HIS A 387 0.46 -15.69 0.12
CA HIS A 387 0.59 -17.13 -0.04
C HIS A 387 -0.73 -17.87 0.19
N LEU A 388 -0.74 -19.16 -0.17
CA LEU A 388 -1.81 -20.05 0.22
C LEU A 388 -1.63 -20.46 1.68
N GLU A 389 -2.69 -20.45 2.46
CA GLU A 389 -2.65 -21.04 3.79
C GLU A 389 -2.51 -22.58 3.65
N PRO A 390 -1.66 -23.21 4.46
CA PRO A 390 -1.62 -24.68 4.52
C PRO A 390 -2.98 -25.20 4.96
N VAL A 391 -3.48 -26.22 4.23
CA VAL A 391 -4.74 -26.90 4.51
C VAL A 391 -4.61 -27.82 5.70
#